data_df21f775d0fb62bfd250b3210f06e91d
#
_entry.id   df21f775d0fb62bfd250b3210f06e91d
#
_cell.length_a   1.000
_cell.length_b   1.000
_cell.length_c   1.000
_cell.angle_alpha   90.00
_cell.angle_beta   90.00
_cell.angle_gamma   90.00
#
_symmetry.space_group_name_H-M   'P 1'
#
loop_
_entity.id
_entity.type
_entity.pdbx_description
1 polymer ?
#
loop_
_entity_poly.entity_id
_entity_poly.type
_entity_poly.pdbx_seq_one_letter_code
_entity_poly.pdbx_strand_id
1 'polypeptide(L)'
;MGKVLWHVAMSLDGFVAADGHAMDWMSGVHVTPGVHEESVARIGAILGGRRGFDALAARVPGKVAKQPYGGAWSGPVFVLTHHPEDAPAEDGVAFLSCDVREAVEIALAAADGKDLELHSQDIARQCVELGIVDEFTVHLMPVMLGSGIRLFDNPGGKPVRWDRVHDGDPALAIDLRFRPAAHR
;
A
#
# COMPACT_ATOMS: atom_id res chain seq x y z
N MET A 1 16.60 -9.89 5.73
CA MET A 1 15.20 -9.70 6.14
C MET A 1 14.60 -8.67 5.19
N GLY A 2 13.43 -8.93 4.63
CA GLY A 2 12.75 -8.00 3.74
C GLY A 2 12.39 -6.69 4.44
N LYS A 3 12.12 -5.64 3.67
CA LYS A 3 11.69 -4.32 4.15
C LYS A 3 10.17 -4.24 4.19
N VAL A 4 9.63 -3.34 5.03
CA VAL A 4 8.23 -2.94 5.02
C VAL A 4 8.10 -1.70 4.15
N LEU A 5 7.40 -1.83 3.03
CA LEU A 5 7.21 -0.79 2.03
C LEU A 5 5.78 -0.25 2.10
N TRP A 6 5.66 1.06 2.08
CA TRP A 6 4.37 1.71 1.84
C TRP A 6 4.40 2.37 0.47
N HIS A 7 3.64 1.83 -0.48
CA HIS A 7 3.65 2.22 -1.86
C HIS A 7 2.25 2.61 -2.31
N VAL A 8 2.05 3.85 -2.79
CA VAL A 8 0.73 4.40 -3.14
C VAL A 8 0.77 5.35 -4.32
N ALA A 9 -0.33 5.42 -5.06
CA ALA A 9 -0.65 6.55 -5.92
C ALA A 9 -1.48 7.57 -5.13
N MET A 10 -1.19 8.85 -5.30
CA MET A 10 -1.85 9.95 -4.59
C MET A 10 -2.22 11.07 -5.56
N SER A 11 -3.42 11.63 -5.42
CA SER A 11 -3.83 12.84 -6.13
C SER A 11 -3.06 14.07 -5.66
N LEU A 12 -3.06 15.16 -6.44
CA LEU A 12 -2.40 16.42 -6.07
C LEU A 12 -2.95 17.02 -4.78
N ASP A 13 -4.19 16.72 -4.43
CA ASP A 13 -4.87 17.20 -3.22
C ASP A 13 -4.87 16.18 -2.06
N GLY A 14 -4.06 15.10 -2.16
CA GLY A 14 -3.71 14.24 -1.04
C GLY A 14 -4.63 13.04 -0.80
N PHE A 15 -5.39 12.61 -1.81
CA PHE A 15 -6.24 11.42 -1.72
C PHE A 15 -5.61 10.21 -2.43
N VAL A 16 -5.85 9.02 -1.91
CA VAL A 16 -5.36 7.74 -2.46
C VAL A 16 -6.48 6.89 -3.05
N ALA A 17 -7.72 7.21 -2.75
CA ALA A 17 -8.91 6.64 -3.39
C ALA A 17 -10.00 7.69 -3.38
N ALA A 18 -10.87 7.67 -4.38
CA ALA A 18 -12.10 8.44 -4.40
C ALA A 18 -13.14 7.82 -3.45
N ASP A 19 -14.31 8.44 -3.33
CA ASP A 19 -15.40 7.94 -2.50
C ASP A 19 -15.75 6.49 -2.88
N GLY A 20 -16.08 5.68 -1.89
CA GLY A 20 -16.35 4.26 -2.06
C GLY A 20 -15.15 3.40 -2.46
N HIS A 21 -13.93 3.83 -2.15
CA HIS A 21 -12.68 3.17 -2.54
C HIS A 21 -12.48 3.06 -4.06
N ALA A 22 -13.06 3.98 -4.83
CA ALA A 22 -12.89 3.97 -6.28
C ALA A 22 -11.45 4.34 -6.67
N MET A 23 -10.91 3.60 -7.66
CA MET A 23 -9.53 3.74 -8.16
C MET A 23 -9.46 4.10 -9.64
N ASP A 24 -10.59 4.27 -10.31
CA ASP A 24 -10.72 4.60 -11.74
C ASP A 24 -10.20 6.00 -12.09
N TRP A 25 -10.04 6.87 -11.08
CA TRP A 25 -9.42 8.19 -11.24
C TRP A 25 -7.96 8.14 -11.74
N MET A 26 -7.29 6.99 -11.61
CA MET A 26 -5.94 6.78 -12.14
C MET A 26 -5.93 6.41 -13.64
N SER A 27 -7.09 6.18 -14.25
CA SER A 27 -7.18 5.79 -15.65
C SER A 27 -6.54 6.82 -16.57
N GLY A 28 -5.67 6.36 -17.47
CA GLY A 28 -4.95 7.22 -18.42
C GLY A 28 -3.72 7.93 -17.84
N VAL A 29 -3.40 7.73 -16.57
CA VAL A 29 -2.12 8.19 -16.00
C VAL A 29 -1.19 7.00 -15.84
N HIS A 30 0.03 7.13 -16.32
CA HIS A 30 1.03 6.08 -16.27
C HIS A 30 2.10 6.43 -15.25
N VAL A 31 2.53 5.44 -14.47
CA VAL A 31 3.72 5.57 -13.64
C VAL A 31 4.98 5.56 -14.50
N THR A 32 6.08 6.03 -13.95
CA THR A 32 7.38 6.01 -14.62
C THR A 32 7.72 4.59 -15.12
N PRO A 33 8.14 4.42 -16.38
CA PRO A 33 8.55 3.11 -16.89
C PRO A 33 9.63 2.46 -16.01
N GLY A 34 9.49 1.16 -15.76
CA GLY A 34 10.43 0.39 -14.92
C GLY A 34 10.03 0.33 -13.43
N VAL A 35 9.25 1.27 -12.93
CA VAL A 35 8.84 1.29 -11.50
C VAL A 35 7.94 0.10 -11.14
N HIS A 36 7.03 -0.27 -12.03
CA HIS A 36 6.18 -1.46 -11.86
C HIS A 36 7.00 -2.74 -11.80
N GLU A 37 7.92 -2.90 -12.74
CA GLU A 37 8.81 -4.07 -12.84
C GLU A 37 9.72 -4.18 -11.62
N GLU A 38 10.29 -3.05 -11.15
CA GLU A 38 11.09 -3.01 -9.92
C GLU A 38 10.25 -3.45 -8.71
N SER A 39 9.04 -2.92 -8.56
CA SER A 39 8.13 -3.28 -7.46
C SER A 39 7.77 -4.76 -7.50
N VAL A 40 7.34 -5.28 -8.66
CA VAL A 40 7.00 -6.70 -8.85
C VAL A 40 8.17 -7.62 -8.48
N ALA A 41 9.40 -7.24 -8.82
CA ALA A 41 10.59 -8.03 -8.51
C ALA A 41 10.92 -8.07 -7.02
N ARG A 42 10.68 -6.97 -6.30
CA ARG A 42 11.03 -6.79 -4.89
C ARG A 42 10.03 -7.41 -3.93
N ILE A 43 8.73 -7.34 -4.25
CA ILE A 43 7.65 -7.67 -3.32
C ILE A 43 7.46 -9.18 -3.22
N GLY A 44 7.47 -9.71 -1.99
CA GLY A 44 7.22 -11.11 -1.68
C GLY A 44 5.85 -11.36 -1.07
N ALA A 45 5.25 -10.36 -0.39
CA ALA A 45 3.93 -10.44 0.20
C ALA A 45 3.25 -9.06 0.20
N ILE A 46 1.91 -9.07 0.30
CA ILE A 46 1.09 -7.86 0.45
C ILE A 46 0.26 -7.97 1.72
N LEU A 47 0.18 -6.88 2.50
CA LEU A 47 -0.70 -6.74 3.65
C LEU A 47 -1.70 -5.61 3.41
N GLY A 48 -2.98 -5.95 3.35
CA GLY A 48 -4.09 -5.03 3.17
C GLY A 48 -5.06 -5.02 4.34
N GLY A 49 -6.00 -4.07 4.32
CA GLY A 49 -7.11 -3.98 5.27
C GLY A 49 -8.42 -4.50 4.67
N ARG A 50 -9.34 -4.94 5.54
CA ARG A 50 -10.63 -5.53 5.15
C ARG A 50 -11.45 -4.64 4.21
N ARG A 51 -11.56 -3.33 4.46
CA ARG A 51 -12.37 -2.44 3.63
C ARG A 51 -11.87 -2.36 2.19
N GLY A 52 -10.53 -2.29 1.99
CA GLY A 52 -9.93 -2.31 0.66
C GLY A 52 -10.15 -3.63 -0.05
N PHE A 53 -10.01 -4.73 0.69
CA PHE A 53 -10.32 -6.06 0.17
C PHE A 53 -11.78 -6.18 -0.28
N ASP A 54 -12.75 -5.81 0.56
CA ASP A 54 -14.18 -5.91 0.24
C ASP A 54 -14.54 -5.06 -0.99
N ALA A 55 -14.00 -3.83 -1.09
CA ALA A 55 -14.21 -2.97 -2.24
C ALA A 55 -13.65 -3.57 -3.54
N LEU A 56 -12.51 -4.24 -3.48
CA LEU A 56 -11.92 -4.91 -4.63
C LEU A 56 -12.65 -6.20 -4.96
N ALA A 57 -13.00 -7.01 -3.96
CA ALA A 57 -13.73 -8.26 -4.12
C ALA A 57 -15.11 -8.05 -4.76
N ALA A 58 -15.78 -6.93 -4.48
CA ALA A 58 -17.04 -6.55 -5.11
C ALA A 58 -16.90 -6.32 -6.63
N ARG A 59 -15.70 -5.92 -7.09
CA ARG A 59 -15.41 -5.66 -8.52
C ARG A 59 -14.87 -6.89 -9.24
N VAL A 60 -14.07 -7.69 -8.55
CA VAL A 60 -13.37 -8.86 -9.12
C VAL A 60 -13.50 -10.09 -8.22
N PRO A 61 -14.71 -10.63 -8.01
CA PRO A 61 -14.93 -11.75 -7.09
C PRO A 61 -14.03 -12.94 -7.39
N GLY A 62 -13.39 -13.50 -6.35
CA GLY A 62 -12.49 -14.65 -6.46
C GLY A 62 -11.17 -14.38 -7.19
N LYS A 63 -10.79 -13.10 -7.36
CA LYS A 63 -9.57 -12.73 -8.10
C LYS A 63 -8.76 -11.63 -7.42
N VAL A 64 -9.02 -11.32 -6.15
CA VAL A 64 -8.34 -10.20 -5.45
C VAL A 64 -6.83 -10.42 -5.40
N ALA A 65 -6.38 -11.63 -5.04
CA ALA A 65 -4.96 -11.95 -5.00
C ALA A 65 -4.25 -11.91 -6.37
N LYS A 66 -5.02 -11.85 -7.47
CA LYS A 66 -4.52 -11.79 -8.84
C LYS A 66 -4.55 -10.38 -9.45
N GLN A 67 -4.92 -9.37 -8.67
CA GLN A 67 -5.05 -7.99 -9.16
C GLN A 67 -3.80 -7.10 -8.96
N PRO A 68 -2.95 -7.33 -7.95
CA PRO A 68 -1.81 -6.46 -7.75
C PRO A 68 -0.98 -6.31 -9.02
N TYR A 69 -0.61 -5.08 -9.34
CA TYR A 69 0.16 -4.72 -10.55
C TYR A 69 -0.47 -5.19 -11.86
N GLY A 70 -1.82 -5.15 -11.94
CA GLY A 70 -2.54 -5.61 -13.13
C GLY A 70 -2.40 -7.11 -13.42
N GLY A 71 -2.07 -7.91 -12.39
CA GLY A 71 -1.84 -9.35 -12.50
C GLY A 71 -0.40 -9.73 -12.84
N ALA A 72 0.52 -8.78 -12.91
CA ALA A 72 1.95 -9.06 -13.14
C ALA A 72 2.65 -9.61 -11.89
N TRP A 73 2.08 -9.42 -10.70
CA TRP A 73 2.58 -9.96 -9.44
C TRP A 73 1.71 -11.12 -8.94
N SER A 74 2.35 -12.09 -8.32
CA SER A 74 1.68 -13.20 -7.63
C SER A 74 2.44 -13.55 -6.36
N GLY A 75 1.71 -13.72 -5.26
CA GLY A 75 2.27 -14.06 -3.96
C GLY A 75 1.17 -14.08 -2.89
N PRO A 76 1.53 -14.33 -1.63
CA PRO A 76 0.59 -14.33 -0.52
C PRO A 76 0.06 -12.92 -0.23
N VAL A 77 -1.26 -12.82 -0.13
CA VAL A 77 -1.98 -11.60 0.28
C VAL A 77 -2.56 -11.84 1.67
N PHE A 78 -2.25 -10.93 2.58
CA PHE A 78 -2.79 -10.93 3.94
C PHE A 78 -3.77 -9.78 4.11
N VAL A 79 -4.89 -10.05 4.77
CA VAL A 79 -5.92 -9.06 5.06
C VAL A 79 -6.17 -9.00 6.55
N LEU A 80 -5.78 -7.88 7.17
CA LEU A 80 -6.02 -7.65 8.59
C LEU A 80 -7.47 -7.24 8.81
N THR A 81 -8.15 -7.92 9.74
CA THR A 81 -9.56 -7.70 10.06
C THR A 81 -9.85 -8.05 11.53
N HIS A 82 -10.85 -7.39 12.12
CA HIS A 82 -11.36 -7.75 13.43
C HIS A 82 -12.35 -8.92 13.38
N HIS A 83 -12.85 -9.27 12.19
CA HIS A 83 -13.90 -10.26 11.94
C HIS A 83 -13.47 -11.23 10.85
N PRO A 84 -12.49 -12.12 11.11
CA PRO A 84 -12.03 -13.10 10.12
C PRO A 84 -13.11 -14.13 9.78
N GLU A 85 -14.03 -14.41 10.70
CA GLU A 85 -15.17 -15.33 10.54
C GLU A 85 -16.15 -14.87 9.45
N ASP A 86 -16.26 -13.56 9.22
CA ASP A 86 -17.13 -12.97 8.18
C ASP A 86 -16.42 -12.85 6.81
N ALA A 87 -15.19 -13.32 6.72
CA ALA A 87 -14.40 -13.15 5.51
C ALA A 87 -14.75 -14.24 4.47
N PRO A 88 -14.93 -13.88 3.20
CA PRO A 88 -15.13 -14.85 2.16
C PRO A 88 -13.86 -15.69 1.94
N ALA A 89 -14.01 -16.97 1.66
CA ALA A 89 -12.89 -17.77 1.22
C ALA A 89 -12.39 -17.26 -0.15
N GLU A 90 -11.10 -16.95 -0.23
CA GLU A 90 -10.45 -16.49 -1.47
C GLU A 90 -9.05 -17.11 -1.60
N ASP A 91 -8.79 -17.75 -2.74
CA ASP A 91 -7.49 -18.38 -3.02
C ASP A 91 -6.36 -17.36 -3.02
N GLY A 92 -5.29 -17.66 -2.28
CA GLY A 92 -4.13 -16.80 -2.15
C GLY A 92 -4.30 -15.63 -1.17
N VAL A 93 -5.42 -15.57 -0.43
CA VAL A 93 -5.68 -14.57 0.61
C VAL A 93 -5.79 -15.25 1.97
N ALA A 94 -5.05 -14.75 2.96
CA ALA A 94 -5.15 -15.15 4.36
C ALA A 94 -5.68 -13.98 5.20
N PHE A 95 -6.73 -14.24 5.98
CA PHE A 95 -7.30 -13.25 6.90
C PHE A 95 -6.65 -13.39 8.28
N LEU A 96 -6.15 -12.28 8.81
CA LEU A 96 -5.49 -12.20 10.11
C LEU A 96 -6.35 -11.39 11.08
N SER A 97 -6.40 -11.87 12.35
CA SER A 97 -7.03 -11.15 13.47
C SER A 97 -6.04 -11.05 14.62
N CYS A 98 -5.10 -10.14 14.46
CA CYS A 98 -4.02 -9.86 15.41
C CYS A 98 -3.70 -8.36 15.40
N ASP A 99 -2.73 -7.92 16.17
CA ASP A 99 -2.24 -6.55 16.06
C ASP A 99 -1.41 -6.32 14.78
N VAL A 100 -1.18 -5.04 14.45
CA VAL A 100 -0.48 -4.66 13.21
C VAL A 100 0.97 -5.15 13.19
N ARG A 101 1.67 -5.17 14.32
CA ARG A 101 3.06 -5.65 14.39
C ARG A 101 3.13 -7.14 14.08
N GLU A 102 2.28 -7.93 14.71
CA GLU A 102 2.19 -9.37 14.47
C GLU A 102 1.78 -9.67 13.02
N ALA A 103 0.83 -8.92 12.46
CA ALA A 103 0.44 -9.06 11.05
C ALA A 103 1.61 -8.80 10.09
N VAL A 104 2.43 -7.76 10.37
CA VAL A 104 3.64 -7.46 9.59
C VAL A 104 4.67 -8.58 9.70
N GLU A 105 4.91 -9.12 10.91
CA GLU A 105 5.85 -10.23 11.13
C GLU A 105 5.42 -11.49 10.37
N ILE A 106 4.14 -11.86 10.43
CA ILE A 106 3.58 -13.00 9.67
C ILE A 106 3.76 -12.80 8.17
N ALA A 107 3.42 -11.62 7.65
CA ALA A 107 3.51 -11.34 6.23
C ALA A 107 4.96 -11.26 5.73
N LEU A 108 5.89 -10.69 6.51
CA LEU A 108 7.33 -10.69 6.20
C LEU A 108 7.91 -12.09 6.20
N ALA A 109 7.49 -12.96 7.13
CA ALA A 109 7.94 -14.36 7.14
C ALA A 109 7.51 -15.10 5.86
N ALA A 110 6.31 -14.80 5.36
CA ALA A 110 5.78 -15.39 4.11
C ALA A 110 6.39 -14.76 2.84
N ALA A 111 7.03 -13.59 2.94
CA ALA A 111 7.64 -12.90 1.80
C ALA A 111 8.94 -13.56 1.30
N ASP A 112 9.43 -14.61 1.95
CA ASP A 112 10.61 -15.41 1.57
C ASP A 112 11.87 -14.54 1.32
N GLY A 113 12.16 -13.65 2.26
CA GLY A 113 13.30 -12.74 2.20
C GLY A 113 13.12 -11.50 1.33
N LYS A 114 12.03 -11.42 0.55
CA LYS A 114 11.62 -10.23 -0.19
C LYS A 114 10.89 -9.22 0.70
N ASP A 115 10.49 -8.10 0.11
CA ASP A 115 9.83 -7.00 0.80
C ASP A 115 8.32 -7.26 1.00
N LEU A 116 7.76 -6.68 2.07
CA LEU A 116 6.32 -6.63 2.34
C LEU A 116 5.77 -5.28 1.88
N GLU A 117 4.72 -5.29 1.08
CA GLU A 117 4.02 -4.07 0.66
C GLU A 117 2.72 -3.86 1.42
N LEU A 118 2.50 -2.63 1.91
CA LEU A 118 1.28 -2.24 2.63
C LEU A 118 0.25 -1.64 1.67
N HIS A 119 -0.93 -2.26 1.57
CA HIS A 119 -2.06 -1.82 0.76
C HIS A 119 -3.23 -1.31 1.62
N SER A 120 -2.95 -0.58 2.70
CA SER A 120 -3.96 0.02 3.56
C SER A 120 -3.40 1.26 4.25
N GLN A 121 -4.09 2.40 4.13
CA GLN A 121 -3.67 3.65 4.76
C GLN A 121 -3.72 3.57 6.30
N ASP A 122 -4.72 2.91 6.86
CA ASP A 122 -4.83 2.77 8.31
C ASP A 122 -3.73 1.86 8.88
N ILE A 123 -3.45 0.72 8.24
CA ILE A 123 -2.34 -0.16 8.63
C ILE A 123 -1.00 0.58 8.46
N ALA A 124 -0.80 1.26 7.34
CA ALA A 124 0.42 2.03 7.09
C ALA A 124 0.61 3.15 8.11
N ARG A 125 -0.46 3.88 8.48
CA ARG A 125 -0.41 4.88 9.57
C ARG A 125 0.06 4.24 10.87
N GLN A 126 -0.52 3.12 11.28
CA GLN A 126 -0.10 2.39 12.47
C GLN A 126 1.35 1.92 12.38
N CYS A 127 1.79 1.41 11.22
CA CYS A 127 3.19 1.03 11.00
C CYS A 127 4.15 2.24 11.10
N VAL A 128 3.75 3.40 10.59
CA VAL A 128 4.52 4.66 10.74
C VAL A 128 4.62 5.06 12.20
N GLU A 129 3.54 5.00 12.97
CA GLU A 129 3.53 5.30 14.41
C GLU A 129 4.41 4.33 15.21
N LEU A 130 4.44 3.06 14.81
CA LEU A 130 5.29 2.02 15.40
C LEU A 130 6.76 2.10 14.95
N GLY A 131 7.09 2.95 13.96
CA GLY A 131 8.44 3.08 13.41
C GLY A 131 8.93 1.85 12.65
N ILE A 132 8.02 1.08 12.03
CA ILE A 132 8.34 -0.16 11.32
C ILE A 132 8.21 -0.06 9.79
N VAL A 133 7.95 1.12 9.24
CA VAL A 133 8.02 1.36 7.79
C VAL A 133 9.46 1.71 7.40
N ASP A 134 10.04 0.91 6.51
CA ASP A 134 11.41 1.11 6.03
C ASP A 134 11.48 2.08 4.83
N GLU A 135 10.48 2.05 3.96
CA GLU A 135 10.45 2.87 2.75
C GLU A 135 9.01 3.27 2.40
N PHE A 136 8.84 4.54 2.06
CA PHE A 136 7.59 5.08 1.55
C PHE A 136 7.79 5.61 0.13
N THR A 137 6.98 5.13 -0.80
CA THR A 137 6.93 5.59 -2.19
C THR A 137 5.57 6.16 -2.50
N VAL A 138 5.53 7.38 -3.03
CA VAL A 138 4.30 8.01 -3.50
C VAL A 138 4.43 8.38 -4.98
N HIS A 139 3.46 7.93 -5.79
CA HIS A 139 3.28 8.40 -7.16
C HIS A 139 2.28 9.56 -7.13
N LEU A 140 2.78 10.78 -7.28
CA LEU A 140 1.93 11.97 -7.30
C LEU A 140 1.29 12.08 -8.69
N MET A 141 0.01 11.79 -8.74
CA MET A 141 -0.77 11.78 -9.97
C MET A 141 -1.27 13.20 -10.29
N PRO A 142 -1.26 13.63 -11.56
CA PRO A 142 -1.68 14.98 -11.96
C PRO A 142 -3.23 15.10 -12.00
N VAL A 143 -3.89 14.72 -10.92
CA VAL A 143 -5.34 14.71 -10.75
C VAL A 143 -5.69 15.28 -9.39
N MET A 144 -6.77 16.04 -9.30
CA MET A 144 -7.39 16.49 -8.05
C MET A 144 -8.74 15.80 -7.89
N LEU A 145 -8.99 15.18 -6.73
CA LEU A 145 -10.21 14.44 -6.45
C LEU A 145 -11.26 15.24 -5.67
N GLY A 146 -10.85 16.20 -4.87
CA GLY A 146 -11.74 17.01 -4.02
C GLY A 146 -12.28 16.29 -2.78
N SER A 147 -12.52 14.97 -2.86
CA SER A 147 -12.98 14.12 -1.76
C SER A 147 -12.46 12.69 -1.90
N GLY A 148 -12.55 11.91 -0.81
CA GLY A 148 -12.12 10.51 -0.82
C GLY A 148 -11.30 10.13 0.42
N ILE A 149 -10.47 9.11 0.28
CA ILE A 149 -9.60 8.60 1.34
C ILE A 149 -8.26 9.31 1.26
N ARG A 150 -7.91 10.04 2.33
CA ARG A 150 -6.61 10.73 2.43
C ARG A 150 -5.46 9.75 2.57
N LEU A 151 -4.31 10.13 2.04
CA LEU A 151 -3.06 9.36 2.19
C LEU A 151 -2.72 9.17 3.68
N PHE A 152 -2.77 10.26 4.44
CA PHE A 152 -2.42 10.25 5.84
C PHE A 152 -3.30 11.25 6.59
N ASP A 153 -4.01 10.76 7.59
CA ASP A 153 -4.84 11.56 8.48
C ASP A 153 -4.59 11.09 9.92
N ASN A 154 -3.89 11.93 10.69
CA ASN A 154 -3.53 11.66 12.07
C ASN A 154 -3.75 12.90 12.93
N PRO A 155 -5.02 13.28 13.19
CA PRO A 155 -5.36 14.46 13.98
C PRO A 155 -4.73 14.41 15.38
N GLY A 156 -3.95 15.43 15.71
CA GLY A 156 -3.25 15.51 17.01
C GLY A 156 -1.98 14.65 17.10
N GLY A 157 -1.62 13.93 16.05
CA GLY A 157 -0.39 13.16 15.96
C GLY A 157 0.87 14.05 15.86
N LYS A 158 2.03 13.43 16.09
CA LYS A 158 3.32 14.11 15.94
C LYS A 158 3.73 14.16 14.46
N PRO A 159 4.44 15.22 14.02
CA PRO A 159 5.02 15.26 12.69
C PRO A 159 5.99 14.09 12.47
N VAL A 160 5.88 13.42 11.33
CA VAL A 160 6.82 12.38 10.88
C VAL A 160 7.75 12.99 9.84
N ARG A 161 9.05 12.79 10.01
CA ARG A 161 10.07 13.29 9.07
C ARG A 161 10.58 12.16 8.20
N TRP A 162 10.75 12.46 6.90
CA TRP A 162 11.25 11.53 5.90
C TRP A 162 12.41 12.14 5.14
N ASP A 163 13.43 11.35 4.84
CA ASP A 163 14.52 11.74 3.96
C ASP A 163 14.23 11.30 2.52
N ARG A 164 14.39 12.21 1.56
CA ARG A 164 14.22 11.90 0.14
C ARG A 164 15.34 10.98 -0.34
N VAL A 165 14.98 9.90 -1.06
CA VAL A 165 15.95 8.89 -1.52
C VAL A 165 16.53 9.23 -2.90
N HIS A 166 15.71 9.72 -3.83
CA HIS A 166 16.16 10.17 -5.15
C HIS A 166 15.19 11.17 -5.78
N ASP A 167 15.63 11.82 -6.87
CA ASP A 167 14.79 12.72 -7.67
C ASP A 167 14.21 11.96 -8.87
N GLY A 168 12.92 12.14 -9.14
CA GLY A 168 12.24 11.63 -10.33
C GLY A 168 12.39 12.56 -11.53
N ASP A 169 12.01 12.10 -12.72
CA ASP A 169 11.90 12.92 -13.94
C ASP A 169 10.66 13.82 -13.86
N PRO A 170 10.81 15.17 -13.94
CA PRO A 170 9.68 16.10 -13.83
C PRO A 170 8.71 16.04 -15.04
N ALA A 171 9.08 15.38 -16.14
CA ALA A 171 8.22 15.21 -17.32
C ALA A 171 7.20 14.07 -17.17
N LEU A 172 7.33 13.26 -16.11
CA LEU A 172 6.46 12.11 -15.82
C LEU A 172 5.68 12.34 -14.52
N ALA A 173 4.98 11.32 -14.05
CA ALA A 173 4.45 11.33 -12.70
C ALA A 173 5.60 11.55 -11.71
N ILE A 174 5.40 12.41 -10.70
CA ILE A 174 6.44 12.68 -9.71
C ILE A 174 6.52 11.48 -8.78
N ASP A 175 7.56 10.69 -8.94
CA ASP A 175 7.86 9.56 -8.07
C ASP A 175 8.72 10.08 -6.92
N LEU A 176 8.14 10.16 -5.74
CA LEU A 176 8.83 10.57 -4.54
C LEU A 176 9.02 9.35 -3.64
N ARG A 177 10.28 9.05 -3.31
CA ARG A 177 10.62 7.94 -2.43
C ARG A 177 11.26 8.48 -1.15
N PHE A 178 10.73 8.05 -0.02
CA PHE A 178 11.15 8.51 1.30
C PHE A 178 11.50 7.34 2.21
N ARG A 179 12.34 7.61 3.20
CA ARG A 179 12.62 6.74 4.34
C ARG A 179 12.53 7.55 5.63
N PRO A 180 12.30 6.91 6.79
CA PRO A 180 12.33 7.61 8.07
C PRO A 180 13.63 8.38 8.25
N ALA A 181 13.54 9.64 8.71
CA ALA A 181 14.72 10.42 9.06
C ALA A 181 15.44 9.74 10.24
N ALA A 182 16.75 9.61 10.15
CA ALA A 182 17.54 9.19 11.31
C ALA A 182 17.31 10.19 12.45
N HIS A 183 17.03 9.69 13.65
CA HIS A 183 16.89 10.55 14.82
C HIS A 183 18.21 11.33 15.02
N ARG A 184 18.14 12.63 14.73
CA ARG A 184 19.20 13.59 15.07
C ARG A 184 18.91 14.20 16.43
#